data_02f1d9318243d96bcfd7ee502158fcb9
#
_entry.id   02f1d9318243d96bcfd7ee502158fcb9
#
_cell.length_a   1.000
_cell.length_b   1.000
_cell.length_c   1.000
_cell.angle_alpha   90.00
_cell.angle_beta   90.00
_cell.angle_gamma   90.00
#
_symmetry.space_group_name_H-M   'P 1'
#
loop_
_entity.id
_entity.type
_entity.pdbx_description
1 polymer ?
#
loop_
_entity_poly.entity_id
_entity_poly.type
_entity_poly.pdbx_seq_one_letter_code
_entity_poly.pdbx_strand_id
1 'polypeptide(L)'
;MTEAGRQPWYDADGRPISPYIVGVAGGSASGKTSIAKEVIRLLPNIPWVAIVSQDAFYRPLSPAQTKLAFEQNYDFDHPHAIDQELLVQCVKDLKASRAVHIPVYSFTQHQRTSESTYLYGHAVVVVEGIFVLQDPALRELLDLKIFVQTDPDIMLARRIRRDIVDRGRSVEGVLDQYLRFVKPSFDTFVSPSARYADIIVPGMNNHVAIDVISQHISKHLTRTRDLQLMMEAEYVLSSKAQTLSRSPRHIFPRARVLVGHAADGTPAHIVEHEPFSDVCGDARHEPPGSQHALNFIDQILPLPPNVCVVRPGAQLLALLTIMHNADTPAGEFAWACKRVGTFVVEEAMSLLPYRQRCVDTPQGESYQGLELDVQHICGVSILRSGAILELPLRRALPALSLGSVLIQSSDSNYRPLLYSVALPSFVRDRKRAEHTWVLLTDAQVGTGAAAFMAVRVLLDHGVPEDHIILLTLLASARGGLWSLYHAFPHIVIITASVDPGLQRFAWKSPLEHVHNEVPTHATPLTTLSSIDSNHHGPIQQSNTPIDVCRHSHESNERVAFAIMPGCGQMGDRFWGT
;
A
#
# COMPACT_ATOMS: atom_id res chain seq x y z
N MET A 1 -15.09 6.60 -3.57
CA MET A 1 -14.28 5.37 -3.44
C MET A 1 -14.80 4.40 -4.45
N THR A 2 -13.94 3.83 -5.28
CA THR A 2 -14.35 2.82 -6.27
C THR A 2 -14.63 1.52 -5.52
N GLU A 3 -15.71 0.82 -5.84
CA GLU A 3 -16.10 -0.46 -5.25
C GLU A 3 -15.09 -1.58 -5.52
N ALA A 4 -14.16 -1.37 -6.44
CA ALA A 4 -13.12 -2.32 -6.80
C ALA A 4 -11.83 -2.10 -6.00
N GLY A 5 -11.27 -3.15 -5.43
CA GLY A 5 -9.98 -3.12 -4.73
C GLY A 5 -8.80 -2.89 -5.69
N ARG A 6 -7.81 -2.12 -5.25
CA ARG A 6 -6.56 -1.92 -5.97
C ARG A 6 -5.69 -3.17 -5.91
N GLN A 7 -5.22 -3.63 -7.06
CA GLN A 7 -4.26 -4.72 -7.16
C GLN A 7 -2.85 -4.27 -6.68
N PRO A 8 -1.93 -5.21 -6.39
CA PRO A 8 -0.55 -4.89 -6.05
C PRO A 8 0.11 -3.98 -7.09
N TRP A 9 0.85 -2.98 -6.61
CA TRP A 9 1.62 -2.02 -7.41
C TRP A 9 3.11 -2.08 -7.09
N TYR A 10 3.59 -3.24 -6.72
CA TYR A 10 4.96 -3.54 -6.35
C TYR A 10 5.35 -4.89 -6.93
N ASP A 11 6.65 -5.09 -7.14
CA ASP A 11 7.23 -6.36 -7.55
C ASP A 11 7.49 -7.28 -6.34
N ALA A 12 8.06 -8.47 -6.59
CA ALA A 12 8.39 -9.44 -5.56
C ALA A 12 9.44 -8.96 -4.55
N ASP A 13 10.29 -7.99 -4.95
CA ASP A 13 11.29 -7.35 -4.10
C ASP A 13 10.71 -6.15 -3.31
N GLY A 14 9.41 -5.90 -3.40
CA GLY A 14 8.72 -4.78 -2.73
C GLY A 14 8.94 -3.42 -3.38
N ARG A 15 9.52 -3.34 -4.60
CA ARG A 15 9.74 -2.08 -5.30
C ARG A 15 8.46 -1.60 -5.94
N PRO A 16 8.12 -0.29 -5.84
CA PRO A 16 6.89 0.22 -6.43
C PRO A 16 6.94 0.21 -7.95
N ILE A 17 5.83 -0.18 -8.57
CA ILE A 17 5.60 -0.04 -10.01
C ILE A 17 4.98 1.32 -10.26
N SER A 18 5.62 2.09 -11.15
CA SER A 18 5.18 3.44 -11.48
C SER A 18 3.76 3.44 -12.08
N PRO A 19 2.88 4.35 -11.66
CA PRO A 19 1.61 4.58 -12.33
C PRO A 19 1.82 5.08 -13.76
N TYR A 20 0.84 4.84 -14.63
CA TYR A 20 0.82 5.35 -15.99
C TYR A 20 0.34 6.81 -16.00
N ILE A 21 1.18 7.73 -16.47
CA ILE A 21 0.89 9.16 -16.44
C ILE A 21 0.47 9.63 -17.85
N VAL A 22 -0.74 10.15 -17.95
CA VAL A 22 -1.31 10.68 -19.21
C VAL A 22 -1.38 12.20 -19.13
N GLY A 23 -0.75 12.89 -20.07
CA GLY A 23 -0.87 14.34 -20.20
C GLY A 23 -1.92 14.73 -21.23
N VAL A 24 -2.86 15.61 -20.85
CA VAL A 24 -3.90 16.12 -21.75
C VAL A 24 -3.81 17.64 -21.85
N ALA A 25 -3.31 18.14 -22.99
CA ALA A 25 -3.17 19.56 -23.26
C ALA A 25 -4.17 20.04 -24.31
N GLY A 26 -4.28 21.35 -24.47
CA GLY A 26 -5.13 22.02 -25.47
C GLY A 26 -5.60 23.39 -24.99
N GLY A 27 -6.23 24.18 -25.83
CA GLY A 27 -6.69 25.52 -25.52
C GLY A 27 -7.74 25.56 -24.40
N SER A 28 -7.94 26.75 -23.83
CA SER A 28 -9.03 26.97 -22.88
C SER A 28 -10.37 26.65 -23.55
N ALA A 29 -11.23 25.88 -22.88
CA ALA A 29 -12.53 25.40 -23.40
C ALA A 29 -12.44 24.47 -24.63
N SER A 30 -11.27 23.88 -24.95
CA SER A 30 -11.15 22.86 -26.02
C SER A 30 -11.82 21.52 -25.67
N GLY A 31 -12.12 21.25 -24.40
CA GLY A 31 -12.74 20.02 -23.94
C GLY A 31 -11.80 19.01 -23.29
N LYS A 32 -10.60 19.42 -22.87
CA LYS A 32 -9.59 18.58 -22.19
C LYS A 32 -10.16 17.76 -21.04
N THR A 33 -10.79 18.43 -20.09
CA THR A 33 -11.39 17.79 -18.90
C THR A 33 -12.48 16.78 -19.27
N SER A 34 -13.27 17.06 -20.33
CA SER A 34 -14.30 16.16 -20.82
C SER A 34 -13.67 14.91 -21.44
N ILE A 35 -12.61 15.07 -22.25
CA ILE A 35 -11.87 13.94 -22.83
C ILE A 35 -11.22 13.12 -21.72
N ALA A 36 -10.57 13.75 -20.73
CA ALA A 36 -9.98 13.07 -19.60
C ALA A 36 -11.00 12.21 -18.83
N LYS A 37 -12.19 12.77 -18.56
CA LYS A 37 -13.29 12.05 -17.91
C LYS A 37 -13.82 10.90 -18.76
N GLU A 38 -13.94 11.10 -20.07
CA GLU A 38 -14.45 10.08 -20.98
C GLU A 38 -13.46 8.92 -21.18
N VAL A 39 -12.17 9.22 -21.28
CA VAL A 39 -11.11 8.20 -21.29
C VAL A 39 -11.20 7.34 -20.01
N ILE A 40 -11.35 7.97 -18.85
CA ILE A 40 -11.48 7.25 -17.57
C ILE A 40 -12.76 6.39 -17.57
N ARG A 41 -13.89 6.91 -18.08
CA ARG A 41 -15.15 6.18 -18.13
C ARG A 41 -15.07 4.91 -18.99
N LEU A 42 -14.26 4.95 -20.04
CA LEU A 42 -14.05 3.82 -20.95
C LEU A 42 -12.94 2.86 -20.49
N LEU A 43 -12.23 3.15 -19.40
CA LEU A 43 -11.27 2.21 -18.81
C LEU A 43 -12.02 1.18 -17.95
N PRO A 44 -12.37 -0.01 -18.47
CA PRO A 44 -13.11 -1.01 -17.71
C PRO A 44 -12.21 -1.60 -16.62
N ASN A 45 -12.75 -1.72 -15.43
CA ASN A 45 -12.10 -2.43 -14.31
C ASN A 45 -10.72 -1.90 -13.87
N ILE A 46 -10.41 -0.63 -14.14
CA ILE A 46 -9.22 0.01 -13.59
C ILE A 46 -9.64 0.85 -12.39
N PRO A 47 -9.50 0.30 -11.17
CA PRO A 47 -9.70 1.09 -9.96
C PRO A 47 -8.55 2.09 -9.80
N TRP A 48 -8.84 3.21 -9.12
CA TRP A 48 -7.79 4.14 -8.70
C TRP A 48 -7.18 4.95 -9.86
N VAL A 49 -8.03 5.65 -10.60
CA VAL A 49 -7.64 6.66 -11.58
C VAL A 49 -7.85 8.05 -10.99
N ALA A 50 -6.87 8.93 -11.14
CA ALA A 50 -6.96 10.32 -10.70
C ALA A 50 -6.84 11.29 -11.87
N ILE A 51 -7.54 12.42 -11.76
CA ILE A 51 -7.33 13.60 -12.60
C ILE A 51 -6.63 14.65 -11.74
N VAL A 52 -5.48 15.13 -12.22
CA VAL A 52 -4.73 16.24 -11.67
C VAL A 52 -4.92 17.42 -12.63
N SER A 53 -5.71 18.42 -12.21
CA SER A 53 -5.88 19.63 -13.00
C SER A 53 -4.74 20.62 -12.73
N GLN A 54 -4.11 21.10 -13.78
CA GLN A 54 -3.09 22.16 -13.69
C GLN A 54 -3.65 23.46 -13.08
N ASP A 55 -4.98 23.68 -13.21
CA ASP A 55 -5.63 24.86 -12.62
C ASP A 55 -5.55 24.90 -11.09
N ALA A 56 -5.31 23.78 -10.43
CA ALA A 56 -5.06 23.73 -8.98
C ALA A 56 -3.74 24.40 -8.58
N PHE A 57 -2.82 24.54 -9.52
CA PHE A 57 -1.45 25.00 -9.29
C PHE A 57 -1.22 26.47 -9.64
N TYR A 58 -2.26 27.30 -9.81
CA TYR A 58 -2.06 28.74 -9.91
C TYR A 58 -1.30 29.28 -8.71
N ARG A 59 -0.34 30.18 -8.96
CA ARG A 59 0.45 30.81 -7.89
C ARG A 59 -0.43 31.69 -7.00
N PRO A 60 -0.16 31.76 -5.69
CA PRO A 60 -0.82 32.72 -4.82
C PRO A 60 -0.55 34.16 -5.30
N LEU A 61 -1.59 34.97 -5.39
CA LEU A 61 -1.50 36.37 -5.82
C LEU A 61 -1.18 37.27 -4.65
N SER A 62 -0.35 38.29 -4.89
CA SER A 62 -0.18 39.41 -3.95
C SER A 62 -1.47 40.26 -3.88
N PRO A 63 -1.68 41.07 -2.83
CA PRO A 63 -2.87 41.92 -2.71
C PRO A 63 -3.10 42.84 -3.93
N ALA A 64 -2.00 43.36 -4.52
CA ALA A 64 -2.08 44.17 -5.74
C ALA A 64 -2.52 43.37 -6.96
N GLN A 65 -1.98 42.15 -7.13
CA GLN A 65 -2.36 41.23 -8.21
C GLN A 65 -3.80 40.75 -8.04
N THR A 66 -4.23 40.49 -6.81
CA THR A 66 -5.61 40.07 -6.50
C THR A 66 -6.60 41.17 -6.95
N LYS A 67 -6.29 42.44 -6.71
CA LYS A 67 -7.12 43.55 -7.20
C LYS A 67 -7.22 43.55 -8.73
N LEU A 68 -6.09 43.41 -9.44
CA LEU A 68 -6.07 43.27 -10.90
C LEU A 68 -6.85 42.07 -11.40
N ALA A 69 -6.82 40.97 -10.66
CA ALA A 69 -7.58 39.77 -11.01
C ALA A 69 -9.11 39.97 -10.93
N PHE A 70 -9.59 40.69 -9.89
CA PHE A 70 -11.00 41.05 -9.77
C PHE A 70 -11.43 42.08 -10.83
N GLU A 71 -10.51 42.95 -11.24
CA GLU A 71 -10.71 43.90 -12.33
C GLU A 71 -10.58 43.27 -13.73
N GLN A 72 -10.39 41.92 -13.81
CA GLN A 72 -10.18 41.13 -15.04
C GLN A 72 -8.94 41.58 -15.85
N ASN A 73 -7.97 42.21 -15.19
CA ASN A 73 -6.77 42.78 -15.78
C ASN A 73 -5.48 42.01 -15.42
N TYR A 74 -5.62 40.78 -14.92
CA TYR A 74 -4.51 39.89 -14.62
C TYR A 74 -4.42 38.76 -15.65
N ASP A 75 -3.21 38.45 -16.13
CA ASP A 75 -2.97 37.41 -17.13
C ASP A 75 -2.82 36.02 -16.44
N PHE A 76 -3.89 35.26 -16.37
CA PHE A 76 -3.89 33.87 -15.88
C PHE A 76 -3.47 32.85 -16.95
N ASP A 77 -3.46 33.26 -18.20
CA ASP A 77 -3.16 32.37 -19.35
C ASP A 77 -1.67 32.41 -19.73
N HIS A 78 -0.81 33.12 -18.95
CA HIS A 78 0.64 33.09 -19.13
C HIS A 78 1.28 31.96 -18.29
N PRO A 79 2.32 31.24 -18.79
CA PRO A 79 2.98 30.14 -18.05
C PRO A 79 3.47 30.51 -16.64
N HIS A 80 3.88 31.77 -16.40
CA HIS A 80 4.30 32.24 -15.07
C HIS A 80 3.17 32.30 -14.04
N ALA A 81 1.90 32.26 -14.45
CA ALA A 81 0.78 32.22 -13.52
C ALA A 81 0.66 30.87 -12.82
N ILE A 82 1.24 29.82 -13.39
CA ILE A 82 1.23 28.45 -12.84
C ILE A 82 2.54 28.18 -12.08
N ASP A 83 2.42 27.50 -10.96
CA ASP A 83 3.52 26.96 -10.18
C ASP A 83 3.97 25.61 -10.77
N GLN A 84 4.73 25.70 -11.88
CA GLN A 84 5.18 24.53 -12.63
C GLN A 84 6.08 23.64 -11.80
N GLU A 85 6.92 24.23 -10.92
CA GLU A 85 7.83 23.47 -10.07
C GLU A 85 7.05 22.55 -9.10
N LEU A 86 6.01 23.09 -8.47
CA LEU A 86 5.15 22.34 -7.58
C LEU A 86 4.38 21.23 -8.33
N LEU A 87 3.85 21.55 -9.53
CA LEU A 87 3.17 20.54 -10.37
C LEU A 87 4.12 19.41 -10.77
N VAL A 88 5.32 19.74 -11.26
CA VAL A 88 6.34 18.75 -11.65
C VAL A 88 6.72 17.89 -10.45
N GLN A 89 6.90 18.50 -9.26
CA GLN A 89 7.23 17.76 -8.04
C GLN A 89 6.10 16.82 -7.64
N CYS A 90 4.84 17.27 -7.67
CA CYS A 90 3.67 16.42 -7.39
C CYS A 90 3.59 15.23 -8.36
N VAL A 91 3.80 15.46 -9.67
CA VAL A 91 3.76 14.38 -10.67
C VAL A 91 4.94 13.41 -10.49
N LYS A 92 6.14 13.89 -10.13
CA LYS A 92 7.29 13.04 -9.77
C LYS A 92 6.99 12.14 -8.57
N ASP A 93 6.39 12.71 -7.53
CA ASP A 93 6.03 11.95 -6.34
C ASP A 93 4.95 10.92 -6.63
N LEU A 94 3.92 11.26 -7.42
CA LEU A 94 2.93 10.30 -7.90
C LEU A 94 3.56 9.18 -8.75
N LYS A 95 4.47 9.52 -9.66
CA LYS A 95 5.20 8.52 -10.49
C LYS A 95 6.06 7.59 -9.65
N ALA A 96 6.57 8.06 -8.52
CA ALA A 96 7.28 7.26 -7.52
C ALA A 96 6.34 6.52 -6.55
N SER A 97 5.03 6.46 -6.83
CA SER A 97 3.98 5.87 -5.97
C SER A 97 3.87 6.49 -4.58
N ARG A 98 4.31 7.74 -4.41
CA ARG A 98 4.25 8.48 -3.14
C ARG A 98 2.91 9.19 -2.99
N ALA A 99 2.48 9.36 -1.74
CA ALA A 99 1.32 10.18 -1.41
C ALA A 99 1.61 11.67 -1.62
N VAL A 100 0.64 12.42 -2.16
CA VAL A 100 0.77 13.87 -2.39
C VAL A 100 -0.46 14.62 -1.93
N HIS A 101 -0.25 15.88 -1.59
CA HIS A 101 -1.32 16.85 -1.31
C HIS A 101 -1.38 17.88 -2.44
N ILE A 102 -2.47 17.85 -3.21
CA ILE A 102 -2.72 18.77 -4.31
C ILE A 102 -3.46 19.99 -3.76
N PRO A 103 -3.01 21.22 -4.01
CA PRO A 103 -3.72 22.41 -3.57
C PRO A 103 -5.11 22.49 -4.20
N VAL A 104 -6.04 23.15 -3.51
CA VAL A 104 -7.37 23.47 -4.03
C VAL A 104 -7.39 24.97 -4.37
N TYR A 105 -7.75 25.28 -5.62
CA TYR A 105 -7.82 26.66 -6.12
C TYR A 105 -9.27 27.12 -6.24
N SER A 106 -9.57 28.29 -5.70
CA SER A 106 -10.87 28.94 -5.80
C SER A 106 -10.86 29.98 -6.92
N PHE A 107 -11.63 29.71 -7.99
CA PHE A 107 -11.80 30.65 -9.11
C PHE A 107 -12.58 31.90 -8.73
N THR A 108 -13.40 31.85 -7.68
CA THR A 108 -14.16 33.01 -7.18
C THR A 108 -13.32 33.93 -6.32
N GLN A 109 -12.32 33.37 -5.62
CA GLN A 109 -11.40 34.15 -4.75
C GLN A 109 -10.07 34.46 -5.42
N HIS A 110 -9.80 33.90 -6.59
CA HIS A 110 -8.52 33.99 -7.30
C HIS A 110 -7.32 33.61 -6.43
N GLN A 111 -7.50 32.64 -5.51
CA GLN A 111 -6.50 32.20 -4.53
C GLN A 111 -6.57 30.70 -4.29
N ARG A 112 -5.45 30.12 -3.85
CA ARG A 112 -5.44 28.80 -3.24
C ARG A 112 -6.17 28.84 -1.90
N THR A 113 -6.98 27.83 -1.62
CA THR A 113 -7.59 27.66 -0.30
C THR A 113 -6.61 27.01 0.67
N SER A 114 -6.95 26.98 1.97
CA SER A 114 -6.18 26.22 2.98
C SER A 114 -6.38 24.70 2.86
N GLU A 115 -7.32 24.27 2.03
CA GLU A 115 -7.61 22.86 1.81
C GLU A 115 -6.64 22.26 0.78
N SER A 116 -6.41 20.97 0.89
CA SER A 116 -5.68 20.18 -0.09
C SER A 116 -6.37 18.85 -0.36
N THR A 117 -6.28 18.37 -1.59
CA THR A 117 -6.77 17.04 -1.96
C THR A 117 -5.66 16.03 -1.79
N TYR A 118 -5.86 15.05 -0.92
CA TYR A 118 -4.93 13.95 -0.71
C TYR A 118 -5.10 12.90 -1.82
N LEU A 119 -4.01 12.60 -2.53
CA LEU A 119 -3.95 11.56 -3.55
C LEU A 119 -2.88 10.53 -3.20
N TYR A 120 -3.29 9.26 -3.25
CA TYR A 120 -2.40 8.13 -3.06
C TYR A 120 -2.91 6.90 -3.82
N GLY A 121 -1.98 6.13 -4.36
CA GLY A 121 -2.29 4.78 -4.80
C GLY A 121 -2.96 4.66 -6.17
N HIS A 122 -2.84 5.63 -7.07
CA HIS A 122 -3.48 5.59 -8.38
C HIS A 122 -2.67 4.76 -9.39
N ALA A 123 -3.36 3.92 -10.18
CA ALA A 123 -2.76 3.14 -11.27
C ALA A 123 -2.55 3.99 -12.53
N VAL A 124 -3.48 4.93 -12.76
CA VAL A 124 -3.42 5.91 -13.86
C VAL A 124 -3.62 7.30 -13.30
N VAL A 125 -2.77 8.23 -13.71
CA VAL A 125 -2.90 9.64 -13.38
C VAL A 125 -3.03 10.44 -14.67
N VAL A 126 -4.12 11.17 -14.83
CA VAL A 126 -4.36 12.06 -15.96
C VAL A 126 -4.06 13.48 -15.52
N VAL A 127 -3.00 14.07 -16.05
CA VAL A 127 -2.63 15.47 -15.82
C VAL A 127 -3.23 16.31 -16.95
N GLU A 128 -4.17 17.22 -16.65
CA GLU A 128 -4.82 18.03 -17.66
C GLU A 128 -4.56 19.53 -17.43
N GLY A 129 -4.37 20.28 -18.52
CA GLY A 129 -4.18 21.72 -18.45
C GLY A 129 -3.72 22.32 -19.76
N ILE A 130 -3.67 23.66 -19.79
CA ILE A 130 -3.29 24.37 -21.03
C ILE A 130 -1.79 24.27 -21.30
N PHE A 131 -0.93 24.19 -20.27
CA PHE A 131 0.52 24.16 -20.41
C PHE A 131 1.16 22.79 -20.11
N VAL A 132 0.38 21.72 -20.00
CA VAL A 132 0.88 20.38 -19.63
C VAL A 132 1.97 19.89 -20.60
N LEU A 133 1.87 20.19 -21.89
CA LEU A 133 2.89 19.84 -22.89
C LEU A 133 3.91 20.95 -23.16
N GLN A 134 3.78 22.12 -22.54
CA GLN A 134 4.69 23.23 -22.74
C GLN A 134 5.98 23.05 -21.95
N ASP A 135 5.92 22.57 -20.72
CA ASP A 135 7.06 22.36 -19.82
C ASP A 135 7.85 21.07 -20.18
N PRO A 136 9.16 21.15 -20.47
CA PRO A 136 9.98 19.99 -20.77
C PRO A 136 10.06 18.99 -19.62
N ALA A 137 10.22 19.48 -18.37
CA ALA A 137 10.37 18.62 -17.19
C ALA A 137 9.09 17.83 -16.91
N LEU A 138 7.92 18.42 -17.16
CA LEU A 138 6.65 17.72 -17.06
C LEU A 138 6.49 16.69 -18.17
N ARG A 139 6.85 17.05 -19.43
CA ARG A 139 6.75 16.14 -20.58
C ARG A 139 7.52 14.83 -20.40
N GLU A 140 8.70 14.90 -19.78
CA GLU A 140 9.53 13.70 -19.49
C GLU A 140 8.89 12.73 -18.51
N LEU A 141 7.96 13.21 -17.70
CA LEU A 141 7.22 12.37 -16.75
C LEU A 141 6.01 11.67 -17.37
N LEU A 142 5.52 12.19 -18.52
CA LEU A 142 4.32 11.69 -19.16
C LEU A 142 4.61 10.47 -20.03
N ASP A 143 3.85 9.41 -19.82
CA ASP A 143 3.94 8.16 -20.61
C ASP A 143 3.09 8.24 -21.90
N LEU A 144 2.03 9.07 -21.90
CA LEU A 144 1.22 9.36 -23.08
C LEU A 144 0.86 10.85 -23.09
N LYS A 145 1.05 11.50 -24.25
CA LYS A 145 0.84 12.93 -24.48
C LYS A 145 -0.28 13.14 -25.47
N ILE A 146 -1.37 13.75 -25.02
CA ILE A 146 -2.56 14.01 -25.83
C ILE A 146 -2.75 15.51 -26.00
N PHE A 147 -2.99 15.96 -27.22
CA PHE A 147 -3.38 17.35 -27.50
C PHE A 147 -4.80 17.38 -28.06
N VAL A 148 -5.67 18.16 -27.40
CA VAL A 148 -7.06 18.36 -27.82
C VAL A 148 -7.12 19.57 -28.73
N GLN A 149 -7.31 19.33 -30.03
CA GLN A 149 -7.42 20.35 -31.05
C GLN A 149 -8.89 20.69 -31.28
N THR A 150 -9.24 21.97 -31.10
CA THR A 150 -10.60 22.48 -31.34
C THR A 150 -10.48 23.84 -32.01
N ASP A 151 -11.38 24.14 -32.93
CA ASP A 151 -11.37 25.41 -33.65
C ASP A 151 -11.56 26.60 -32.70
N PRO A 152 -10.84 27.71 -32.93
CA PRO A 152 -10.82 28.85 -32.01
C PRO A 152 -12.19 29.50 -31.75
N ASP A 153 -13.08 29.52 -32.75
CA ASP A 153 -14.46 30.03 -32.66
C ASP A 153 -15.31 29.17 -31.72
N ILE A 154 -15.19 27.84 -31.83
CA ILE A 154 -15.86 26.90 -30.93
C ILE A 154 -15.33 27.03 -29.52
N MET A 155 -13.99 27.16 -29.33
CA MET A 155 -13.41 27.40 -28.02
C MET A 155 -13.93 28.69 -27.40
N LEU A 156 -14.00 29.77 -28.15
CA LEU A 156 -14.52 31.05 -27.70
C LEU A 156 -15.98 30.95 -27.27
N ALA A 157 -16.84 30.37 -28.12
CA ALA A 157 -18.26 30.18 -27.81
C ALA A 157 -18.48 29.37 -26.51
N ARG A 158 -17.73 28.29 -26.34
CA ARG A 158 -17.78 27.48 -25.11
C ARG A 158 -17.24 28.23 -23.88
N ARG A 159 -16.17 29.01 -24.04
CA ARG A 159 -15.60 29.85 -22.96
C ARG A 159 -16.63 30.91 -22.52
N ILE A 160 -17.26 31.62 -23.44
CA ILE A 160 -18.28 32.62 -23.13
C ILE A 160 -19.40 31.98 -22.31
N ARG A 161 -19.96 30.84 -22.79
CA ARG A 161 -21.03 30.14 -22.09
C ARG A 161 -20.60 29.73 -20.67
N ARG A 162 -19.43 29.08 -20.51
CA ARG A 162 -18.91 28.63 -19.21
C ARG A 162 -18.68 29.79 -18.26
N ASP A 163 -18.00 30.85 -18.73
CA ASP A 163 -17.56 31.93 -17.85
C ASP A 163 -18.73 32.82 -17.41
N ILE A 164 -19.83 32.90 -18.23
CA ILE A 164 -21.07 33.54 -17.82
C ILE A 164 -21.85 32.68 -16.82
N VAL A 165 -22.09 31.39 -17.14
CA VAL A 165 -22.96 30.53 -16.35
C VAL A 165 -22.28 30.08 -15.04
N ASP A 166 -21.04 29.62 -15.12
CA ASP A 166 -20.37 28.98 -13.99
C ASP A 166 -19.51 29.97 -13.15
N ARG A 167 -19.12 31.12 -13.74
CA ARG A 167 -18.20 32.09 -13.10
C ARG A 167 -18.79 33.48 -12.92
N GLY A 168 -20.02 33.73 -13.38
CA GLY A 168 -20.75 34.99 -13.21
C GLY A 168 -20.11 36.19 -13.91
N ARG A 169 -19.31 36.00 -14.98
CA ARG A 169 -18.62 37.07 -15.71
C ARG A 169 -19.53 37.74 -16.75
N SER A 170 -19.23 39.01 -17.10
CA SER A 170 -19.89 39.68 -18.21
C SER A 170 -19.35 39.22 -19.56
N VAL A 171 -20.15 39.28 -20.61
CA VAL A 171 -19.74 38.93 -21.98
C VAL A 171 -18.58 39.80 -22.45
N GLU A 172 -18.69 41.12 -22.23
CA GLU A 172 -17.67 42.10 -22.62
C GLU A 172 -16.32 41.80 -21.93
N GLY A 173 -16.33 41.52 -20.62
CA GLY A 173 -15.12 41.16 -19.87
C GLY A 173 -14.48 39.87 -20.34
N VAL A 174 -15.28 38.86 -20.73
CA VAL A 174 -14.76 37.59 -21.28
C VAL A 174 -14.14 37.83 -22.67
N LEU A 175 -14.73 38.66 -23.52
CA LEU A 175 -14.19 38.98 -24.84
C LEU A 175 -12.88 39.81 -24.73
N ASP A 176 -12.86 40.82 -23.88
CA ASP A 176 -11.68 41.65 -23.67
C ASP A 176 -10.50 40.83 -23.14
N GLN A 177 -10.75 39.97 -22.12
CA GLN A 177 -9.75 39.04 -21.59
C GLN A 177 -9.28 38.03 -22.64
N TYR A 178 -10.18 37.55 -23.50
CA TYR A 178 -9.82 36.63 -24.56
C TYR A 178 -8.86 37.25 -25.57
N LEU A 179 -9.18 38.46 -26.03
CA LEU A 179 -8.35 39.14 -27.02
C LEU A 179 -6.98 39.60 -26.47
N ARG A 180 -6.96 40.03 -25.21
CA ARG A 180 -5.74 40.59 -24.58
C ARG A 180 -4.78 39.50 -24.09
N PHE A 181 -5.27 38.39 -23.54
CA PHE A 181 -4.44 37.43 -22.84
C PHE A 181 -4.58 36.02 -23.45
N VAL A 182 -5.82 35.49 -23.57
CA VAL A 182 -6.06 34.08 -23.88
C VAL A 182 -5.59 33.72 -25.29
N LYS A 183 -5.97 34.50 -26.30
CA LYS A 183 -5.62 34.23 -27.68
C LYS A 183 -4.13 34.40 -27.95
N PRO A 184 -3.43 35.47 -27.49
CA PRO A 184 -1.99 35.57 -27.62
C PRO A 184 -1.23 34.45 -26.91
N SER A 185 -1.65 34.07 -25.70
CA SER A 185 -1.04 32.96 -24.97
C SER A 185 -1.25 31.62 -25.69
N PHE A 186 -2.45 31.38 -26.21
CA PHE A 186 -2.72 30.18 -27.00
C PHE A 186 -1.78 30.08 -28.21
N ASP A 187 -1.63 31.14 -28.98
CA ASP A 187 -0.79 31.15 -30.17
C ASP A 187 0.71 31.00 -29.86
N THR A 188 1.14 31.61 -28.73
CA THR A 188 2.57 31.64 -28.36
C THR A 188 3.02 30.39 -27.63
N PHE A 189 2.21 29.85 -26.70
CA PHE A 189 2.64 28.79 -25.79
C PHE A 189 1.89 27.48 -25.96
N VAL A 190 0.56 27.53 -26.19
CA VAL A 190 -0.29 26.32 -26.17
C VAL A 190 -0.30 25.63 -27.51
N SER A 191 -0.63 26.34 -28.60
CA SER A 191 -0.71 25.76 -29.95
C SER A 191 0.61 25.13 -30.40
N PRO A 192 1.79 25.77 -30.22
CA PRO A 192 3.06 25.14 -30.59
C PRO A 192 3.40 23.87 -29.81
N SER A 193 2.81 23.66 -28.61
CA SER A 193 3.03 22.47 -27.80
C SER A 193 2.38 21.20 -28.40
N ALA A 194 1.44 21.35 -29.34
CA ALA A 194 0.84 20.24 -30.07
C ALA A 194 1.87 19.33 -30.78
N ARG A 195 3.02 19.88 -31.18
CA ARG A 195 4.12 19.11 -31.82
C ARG A 195 4.74 18.04 -30.90
N TYR A 196 4.52 18.15 -29.60
CA TYR A 196 5.04 17.20 -28.60
C TYR A 196 4.01 16.11 -28.25
N ALA A 197 2.79 16.18 -28.79
CA ALA A 197 1.76 15.21 -28.54
C ALA A 197 2.00 13.91 -29.31
N ASP A 198 1.77 12.77 -28.66
CA ASP A 198 1.76 11.45 -29.27
C ASP A 198 0.45 11.26 -30.07
N ILE A 199 -0.65 11.85 -29.58
CA ILE A 199 -1.97 11.79 -30.21
C ILE A 199 -2.60 13.18 -30.22
N ILE A 200 -3.12 13.60 -31.39
CA ILE A 200 -3.95 14.79 -31.52
C ILE A 200 -5.40 14.34 -31.69
N VAL A 201 -6.27 14.79 -30.76
CA VAL A 201 -7.70 14.49 -30.76
C VAL A 201 -8.45 15.68 -31.34
N PRO A 202 -9.03 15.57 -32.56
CA PRO A 202 -9.80 16.64 -33.14
C PRO A 202 -11.23 16.69 -32.54
N GLY A 203 -11.48 17.74 -31.75
CA GLY A 203 -12.79 17.99 -31.14
C GLY A 203 -13.13 17.09 -29.96
N MET A 204 -14.22 17.45 -29.26
CA MET A 204 -14.65 16.79 -28.03
C MET A 204 -15.39 15.45 -28.26
N ASN A 205 -16.00 15.27 -29.43
CA ASN A 205 -16.90 14.14 -29.68
C ASN A 205 -16.27 13.05 -30.56
N ASN A 206 -14.94 12.96 -30.55
CA ASN A 206 -14.24 11.92 -31.30
C ASN A 206 -14.17 10.62 -30.48
N HIS A 207 -15.26 9.88 -30.46
CA HIS A 207 -15.36 8.61 -29.74
C HIS A 207 -14.32 7.59 -30.19
N VAL A 208 -13.96 7.59 -31.50
CA VAL A 208 -12.95 6.67 -32.05
C VAL A 208 -11.57 6.94 -31.44
N ALA A 209 -11.15 8.22 -31.39
CA ALA A 209 -9.87 8.57 -30.80
C ALA A 209 -9.82 8.25 -29.30
N ILE A 210 -10.92 8.52 -28.58
CA ILE A 210 -11.03 8.23 -27.15
C ILE A 210 -11.00 6.73 -26.89
N ASP A 211 -11.67 5.93 -27.71
CA ASP A 211 -11.65 4.46 -27.61
C ASP A 211 -10.24 3.89 -27.87
N VAL A 212 -9.54 4.36 -28.90
CA VAL A 212 -8.16 3.97 -29.18
C VAL A 212 -7.23 4.31 -27.99
N ILE A 213 -7.38 5.51 -27.40
CA ILE A 213 -6.59 5.92 -26.23
C ILE A 213 -6.89 4.98 -25.05
N SER A 214 -8.15 4.70 -24.78
CA SER A 214 -8.57 3.84 -23.67
C SER A 214 -8.07 2.40 -23.86
N GLN A 215 -8.14 1.87 -25.08
CA GLN A 215 -7.58 0.55 -25.41
C GLN A 215 -6.05 0.52 -25.26
N HIS A 216 -5.34 1.58 -25.67
CA HIS A 216 -3.89 1.68 -25.52
C HIS A 216 -3.48 1.65 -24.05
N ILE A 217 -4.13 2.45 -23.20
CA ILE A 217 -3.89 2.47 -21.75
C ILE A 217 -4.19 1.09 -21.14
N SER A 218 -5.34 0.50 -21.46
CA SER A 218 -5.74 -0.82 -20.96
C SER A 218 -4.72 -1.91 -21.34
N LYS A 219 -4.27 -1.92 -22.59
CA LYS A 219 -3.26 -2.88 -23.08
C LYS A 219 -1.91 -2.71 -22.38
N HIS A 220 -1.48 -1.48 -22.13
CA HIS A 220 -0.25 -1.21 -21.39
C HIS A 220 -0.32 -1.75 -19.96
N LEU A 221 -1.42 -1.46 -19.26
CA LEU A 221 -1.63 -1.93 -17.88
C LEU A 221 -1.74 -3.46 -17.78
N THR A 222 -2.40 -4.10 -18.75
CA THR A 222 -2.48 -5.56 -18.82
C THR A 222 -1.10 -6.18 -19.05
N ARG A 223 -0.31 -5.64 -19.98
CA ARG A 223 1.06 -6.12 -20.23
C ARG A 223 1.97 -6.00 -19.02
N THR A 224 1.91 -4.89 -18.31
CA THR A 224 2.68 -4.69 -17.07
C THR A 224 2.27 -5.72 -16.02
N ARG A 225 0.97 -6.00 -15.92
CA ARG A 225 0.42 -7.02 -15.02
C ARG A 225 0.87 -8.45 -15.39
N ASP A 226 0.89 -8.80 -16.69
CA ASP A 226 1.29 -10.14 -17.15
C ASP A 226 2.78 -10.39 -16.92
N LEU A 227 3.63 -9.37 -17.14
CA LEU A 227 5.06 -9.45 -16.80
C LEU A 227 5.27 -9.65 -15.29
N GLN A 228 4.49 -8.98 -14.46
CA GLN A 228 4.52 -9.15 -13.01
C GLN A 228 4.17 -10.59 -12.60
N LEU A 229 3.14 -11.16 -13.22
CA LEU A 229 2.71 -12.56 -12.99
C LEU A 229 3.80 -13.56 -13.33
N MET A 230 4.52 -13.35 -14.43
CA MET A 230 5.64 -14.22 -14.84
C MET A 230 6.80 -14.13 -13.86
N MET A 231 7.18 -12.94 -13.39
CA MET A 231 8.24 -12.74 -12.40
C MET A 231 7.91 -13.37 -11.04
N GLU A 232 6.66 -13.25 -10.58
CA GLU A 232 6.20 -13.88 -9.33
C GLU A 232 6.23 -15.43 -9.43
N ALA A 233 5.87 -16.00 -10.58
CA ALA A 233 5.93 -17.44 -10.81
C ALA A 233 7.38 -17.96 -10.82
N GLU A 234 8.31 -17.23 -11.43
CA GLU A 234 9.75 -17.57 -11.41
C GLU A 234 10.35 -17.47 -10.00
N TYR A 235 9.96 -16.45 -9.22
CA TYR A 235 10.42 -16.28 -7.85
C TYR A 235 9.99 -17.45 -6.94
N VAL A 236 8.74 -17.89 -7.02
CA VAL A 236 8.24 -19.06 -6.27
C VAL A 236 8.98 -20.34 -6.66
N LEU A 237 9.39 -20.48 -7.92
CA LEU A 237 10.16 -21.62 -8.41
C LEU A 237 11.63 -21.55 -8.00
N SER A 238 12.26 -20.36 -8.03
CA SER A 238 13.67 -20.18 -7.66
C SER A 238 13.90 -20.23 -6.14
N SER A 239 12.96 -19.77 -5.32
CA SER A 239 13.02 -19.88 -3.86
C SER A 239 13.02 -21.32 -3.37
N LYS A 240 12.38 -22.25 -4.11
CA LYS A 240 12.46 -23.69 -3.84
C LYS A 240 13.86 -24.27 -4.10
N ALA A 241 14.64 -23.69 -4.99
CA ALA A 241 15.99 -24.18 -5.33
C ALA A 241 17.07 -23.65 -4.36
N GLN A 242 16.90 -22.45 -3.80
CA GLN A 242 17.91 -21.84 -2.91
C GLN A 242 17.84 -22.33 -1.45
N THR A 243 16.72 -22.88 -1.00
CA THR A 243 16.57 -23.44 0.36
C THR A 243 17.38 -24.70 0.62
N LEU A 244 17.99 -25.30 -0.41
CA LEU A 244 18.76 -26.55 -0.28
C LEU A 244 20.29 -26.36 -0.14
N SER A 245 20.85 -25.14 -0.20
CA SER A 245 22.31 -25.00 -0.34
C SER A 245 23.05 -24.17 0.70
N ARG A 246 22.44 -23.68 1.77
CA ARG A 246 23.16 -22.93 2.82
C ARG A 246 22.82 -23.37 4.23
N SER A 247 23.78 -24.03 4.89
CA SER A 247 23.80 -24.19 6.36
C SER A 247 23.89 -22.84 7.05
N PRO A 248 23.00 -22.49 7.98
CA PRO A 248 23.08 -21.23 8.69
C PRO A 248 24.11 -21.30 9.82
N ARG A 249 25.01 -20.33 9.85
CA ARG A 249 25.73 -20.01 11.07
C ARG A 249 24.78 -19.24 11.98
N HIS A 250 24.56 -19.76 13.18
CA HIS A 250 23.78 -19.10 14.22
C HIS A 250 24.39 -17.74 14.56
N ILE A 251 23.69 -16.67 14.17
CA ILE A 251 23.93 -15.32 14.70
C ILE A 251 22.58 -14.85 15.24
N PHE A 252 22.42 -14.96 16.58
CA PHE A 252 21.33 -14.27 17.25
C PHE A 252 21.50 -12.77 17.04
N PRO A 253 20.49 -12.03 16.57
CA PRO A 253 20.58 -10.59 16.57
C PRO A 253 20.57 -10.12 18.04
N ARG A 254 21.70 -9.58 18.49
CA ARG A 254 21.75 -8.78 19.71
C ARG A 254 20.78 -7.62 19.53
N ALA A 255 19.92 -7.42 20.52
CA ALA A 255 19.09 -6.22 20.57
C ALA A 255 20.02 -4.99 20.42
N ARG A 256 19.90 -4.29 19.30
CA ARG A 256 20.58 -3.00 19.13
C ARG A 256 19.79 -1.97 19.91
N VAL A 257 20.25 -1.69 21.12
CA VAL A 257 19.85 -0.44 21.79
C VAL A 257 20.47 0.69 20.98
N LEU A 258 19.64 1.48 20.32
CA LEU A 258 20.07 2.72 19.68
C LEU A 258 20.48 3.70 20.77
N VAL A 259 21.79 3.92 20.90
CA VAL A 259 22.37 4.86 21.87
C VAL A 259 22.14 6.27 21.37
N GLY A 260 21.31 7.04 22.08
CA GLY A 260 21.25 8.49 21.94
C GLY A 260 22.55 9.12 22.47
N HIS A 261 23.10 10.12 21.79
CA HIS A 261 24.23 10.90 22.30
C HIS A 261 23.75 11.82 23.43
N ALA A 262 24.45 11.79 24.54
CA ALA A 262 24.28 12.80 25.59
C ALA A 262 24.68 14.19 25.06
N ALA A 263 24.11 15.25 25.62
CA ALA A 263 24.29 16.63 25.17
C ALA A 263 25.73 17.16 25.21
N ASP A 264 26.68 16.39 25.72
CA ASP A 264 28.11 16.69 25.84
C ASP A 264 29.01 15.88 24.89
N GLY A 265 28.43 15.08 23.99
CA GLY A 265 29.18 14.36 22.95
C GLY A 265 29.88 13.10 23.43
N THR A 266 29.72 12.68 24.67
CA THR A 266 30.29 11.42 25.17
C THR A 266 29.40 10.22 24.87
N PRO A 267 29.95 9.08 24.39
CA PRO A 267 29.14 7.87 24.18
C PRO A 267 28.67 7.33 25.52
N ALA A 268 27.34 7.28 25.72
CA ALA A 268 26.79 6.61 26.89
C ALA A 268 27.06 5.10 26.80
N HIS A 269 27.60 4.56 27.88
CA HIS A 269 28.00 3.16 27.99
C HIS A 269 26.81 2.24 27.68
N ILE A 270 27.04 1.32 26.74
CA ILE A 270 26.18 0.16 26.46
C ILE A 270 26.16 -0.69 27.73
N VAL A 271 24.98 -0.83 28.35
CA VAL A 271 24.79 -1.92 29.32
C VAL A 271 24.69 -3.20 28.51
N GLU A 272 25.81 -3.89 28.33
CA GLU A 272 25.80 -5.27 27.90
C GLU A 272 25.10 -6.06 29.00
N HIS A 273 23.87 -6.50 28.74
CA HIS A 273 23.31 -7.61 29.49
C HIS A 273 24.09 -8.85 29.07
N GLU A 274 25.12 -9.19 29.87
CA GLU A 274 25.64 -10.54 29.83
C GLU A 274 24.48 -11.51 30.08
N PRO A 275 24.46 -12.67 29.39
CA PRO A 275 23.50 -13.71 29.72
C PRO A 275 23.71 -14.04 31.19
N PHE A 276 22.62 -14.07 31.96
CA PHE A 276 22.62 -14.51 33.36
C PHE A 276 23.39 -15.85 33.43
N SER A 277 24.66 -15.81 33.71
CA SER A 277 25.47 -16.98 34.04
C SER A 277 25.06 -17.41 35.45
N ASP A 278 24.58 -18.61 35.52
CA ASP A 278 24.48 -19.51 36.66
C ASP A 278 25.09 -19.00 37.96
N VAL A 279 24.29 -18.31 38.77
CA VAL A 279 24.49 -18.28 40.22
C VAL A 279 23.11 -18.45 40.87
N CYS A 280 22.63 -19.67 40.81
CA CYS A 280 21.83 -20.31 41.85
C CYS A 280 21.73 -21.80 41.50
N GLY A 281 22.68 -22.54 42.00
CA GLY A 281 22.55 -23.98 42.14
C GLY A 281 21.42 -24.27 43.12
N ASP A 282 20.24 -24.58 42.58
CA ASP A 282 19.23 -25.40 43.24
C ASP A 282 18.28 -25.91 42.16
N ALA A 283 18.44 -27.20 41.87
CA ALA A 283 17.55 -27.98 41.04
C ALA A 283 16.15 -27.99 41.68
N ARG A 284 15.27 -27.07 41.30
CA ARG A 284 13.84 -27.12 41.64
C ARG A 284 13.02 -27.01 40.37
N HIS A 285 12.59 -28.19 39.92
CA HIS A 285 11.41 -28.47 39.09
C HIS A 285 11.07 -27.41 38.05
N GLU A 286 11.72 -27.45 36.90
CA GLU A 286 11.11 -27.00 35.67
C GLU A 286 9.86 -27.85 35.43
N PRO A 287 8.70 -27.24 35.13
CA PRO A 287 7.52 -28.03 34.79
C PRO A 287 7.80 -28.87 33.53
N PRO A 288 7.35 -30.13 33.46
CA PRO A 288 7.68 -31.08 32.41
C PRO A 288 7.11 -30.76 31.03
N GLY A 289 6.87 -29.52 30.71
CA GLY A 289 6.39 -29.04 29.41
C GLY A 289 7.33 -28.04 28.70
N SER A 290 8.25 -27.38 29.42
CA SER A 290 9.07 -26.31 28.84
C SER A 290 10.15 -26.84 27.89
N GLN A 291 10.74 -28.00 28.15
CA GLN A 291 11.72 -28.61 27.27
C GLN A 291 11.12 -29.16 25.97
N HIS A 292 9.88 -29.70 26.02
CA HIS A 292 9.18 -30.14 24.80
C HIS A 292 8.79 -28.97 23.90
N ALA A 293 8.41 -27.83 24.45
CA ALA A 293 8.08 -26.64 23.67
C ALA A 293 9.33 -25.99 23.05
N LEU A 294 10.44 -25.93 23.78
CA LEU A 294 11.73 -25.46 23.25
C LEU A 294 12.27 -26.39 22.17
N ASN A 295 12.19 -27.71 22.36
CA ASN A 295 12.57 -28.70 21.34
C ASN A 295 11.67 -28.65 20.09
N PHE A 296 10.42 -28.19 20.22
CA PHE A 296 9.51 -28.02 19.07
C PHE A 296 9.88 -26.78 18.24
N ILE A 297 10.34 -25.72 18.89
CA ILE A 297 10.81 -24.49 18.22
C ILE A 297 12.14 -24.76 17.50
N ASP A 298 13.06 -25.53 18.09
CA ASP A 298 14.36 -25.91 17.48
C ASP A 298 14.21 -26.88 16.27
N GLN A 299 13.09 -27.58 16.14
CA GLN A 299 12.77 -28.42 14.98
C GLN A 299 12.07 -27.65 13.85
N ILE A 300 11.70 -26.38 14.07
CA ILE A 300 11.11 -25.51 13.05
C ILE A 300 12.23 -25.04 12.11
N LEU A 301 11.94 -25.01 10.81
CA LEU A 301 12.79 -24.42 9.77
C LEU A 301 13.37 -23.07 10.23
N PRO A 302 14.62 -22.75 9.84
CA PRO A 302 15.23 -21.48 10.23
C PRO A 302 14.32 -20.31 9.89
N LEU A 303 14.01 -19.50 10.91
CA LEU A 303 13.20 -18.28 10.74
C LEU A 303 14.07 -17.15 10.21
N PRO A 304 13.46 -16.16 9.50
CA PRO A 304 14.15 -14.93 9.14
C PRO A 304 14.71 -14.21 10.39
N PRO A 305 15.85 -13.52 10.27
CA PRO A 305 16.52 -12.89 11.43
C PRO A 305 15.75 -11.71 12.03
N ASN A 306 14.79 -11.15 11.32
CA ASN A 306 13.93 -10.05 11.78
C ASN A 306 12.66 -10.53 12.50
N VAL A 307 12.51 -11.85 12.72
CA VAL A 307 11.35 -12.44 13.40
C VAL A 307 11.70 -12.71 14.86
N CYS A 308 10.92 -12.09 15.75
CA CYS A 308 10.99 -12.32 17.19
C CYS A 308 9.78 -13.17 17.62
N VAL A 309 10.02 -14.35 18.16
CA VAL A 309 8.97 -15.20 18.75
C VAL A 309 8.91 -14.92 20.25
N VAL A 310 7.73 -14.58 20.75
CA VAL A 310 7.52 -14.34 22.20
C VAL A 310 7.93 -15.57 22.98
N ARG A 311 8.74 -15.38 24.04
CA ARG A 311 9.24 -16.51 24.85
C ARG A 311 8.09 -17.34 25.41
N PRO A 312 8.02 -18.65 25.10
CA PRO A 312 6.93 -19.50 25.51
C PRO A 312 6.99 -19.82 27.00
N GLY A 313 6.09 -19.24 27.78
CA GLY A 313 5.82 -19.65 29.17
C GLY A 313 4.59 -20.58 29.21
N ALA A 314 4.42 -21.31 30.32
CA ALA A 314 3.30 -22.25 30.48
C ALA A 314 1.93 -21.60 30.24
N GLN A 315 1.75 -20.34 30.66
CA GLN A 315 0.51 -19.60 30.44
C GLN A 315 0.28 -19.29 28.96
N LEU A 316 1.31 -18.86 28.21
CA LEU A 316 1.18 -18.60 26.80
C LEU A 316 0.85 -19.89 26.03
N LEU A 317 1.52 -21.00 26.35
CA LEU A 317 1.22 -22.30 25.75
C LEU A 317 -0.21 -22.76 26.01
N ALA A 318 -0.73 -22.59 27.23
CA ALA A 318 -2.13 -22.91 27.55
C ALA A 318 -3.11 -22.09 26.72
N LEU A 319 -2.86 -20.78 26.55
CA LEU A 319 -3.70 -19.91 25.69
C LEU A 319 -3.62 -20.29 24.22
N LEU A 320 -2.44 -20.65 23.72
CA LEU A 320 -2.27 -21.14 22.36
C LEU A 320 -2.99 -22.47 22.14
N THR A 321 -3.02 -23.35 23.16
CA THR A 321 -3.80 -24.60 23.09
C THR A 321 -5.29 -24.31 22.91
N ILE A 322 -5.84 -23.34 23.64
CA ILE A 322 -7.24 -22.88 23.49
C ILE A 322 -7.46 -22.34 22.06
N MET A 323 -6.53 -21.57 21.53
CA MET A 323 -6.66 -21.02 20.16
C MET A 323 -6.61 -22.09 19.08
N HIS A 324 -5.78 -23.14 19.21
CA HIS A 324 -5.65 -24.21 18.23
C HIS A 324 -6.79 -25.25 18.32
N ASN A 325 -7.46 -25.37 19.45
CA ASN A 325 -8.55 -26.32 19.62
C ASN A 325 -9.77 -25.92 18.77
N ALA A 326 -10.20 -26.81 17.88
CA ALA A 326 -11.35 -26.59 16.99
C ALA A 326 -12.68 -26.41 17.74
N ASP A 327 -12.82 -27.06 18.90
CA ASP A 327 -14.06 -27.06 19.71
C ASP A 327 -14.18 -25.84 20.61
N THR A 328 -13.19 -24.94 20.63
CA THR A 328 -13.22 -23.74 21.48
C THR A 328 -14.33 -22.79 21.04
N PRO A 329 -15.27 -22.43 21.92
CA PRO A 329 -16.32 -21.46 21.62
C PRO A 329 -15.75 -20.09 21.24
N ALA A 330 -16.45 -19.34 20.36
CA ALA A 330 -15.99 -18.04 19.85
C ALA A 330 -15.64 -17.03 20.98
N GLY A 331 -16.41 -16.99 22.07
CA GLY A 331 -16.14 -16.12 23.21
C GLY A 331 -14.84 -16.44 23.94
N GLU A 332 -14.54 -17.73 24.15
CA GLU A 332 -13.31 -18.20 24.77
C GLU A 332 -12.12 -18.02 23.85
N PHE A 333 -12.29 -18.31 22.55
CA PHE A 333 -11.30 -18.03 21.52
C PHE A 333 -10.93 -16.54 21.49
N ALA A 334 -11.92 -15.65 21.45
CA ALA A 334 -11.68 -14.21 21.46
C ALA A 334 -10.99 -13.73 22.75
N TRP A 335 -11.33 -14.31 23.89
CA TRP A 335 -10.64 -14.04 25.15
C TRP A 335 -9.18 -14.48 25.09
N ALA A 336 -8.89 -15.69 24.62
CA ALA A 336 -7.53 -16.21 24.48
C ALA A 336 -6.70 -15.34 23.52
N CYS A 337 -7.23 -14.96 22.36
CA CYS A 337 -6.57 -14.08 21.40
C CYS A 337 -6.18 -12.73 22.03
N LYS A 338 -7.08 -12.09 22.80
CA LYS A 338 -6.79 -10.82 23.49
C LYS A 338 -5.68 -10.98 24.53
N ARG A 339 -5.64 -12.11 25.23
CA ARG A 339 -4.60 -12.42 26.22
C ARG A 339 -3.25 -12.65 25.56
N VAL A 340 -3.20 -13.47 24.50
CA VAL A 340 -1.98 -13.70 23.69
C VAL A 340 -1.52 -12.38 23.07
N GLY A 341 -2.44 -11.56 22.57
CA GLY A 341 -2.11 -10.23 22.02
C GLY A 341 -1.43 -9.32 23.02
N THR A 342 -1.73 -9.43 24.31
CA THR A 342 -1.02 -8.66 25.36
C THR A 342 0.47 -9.05 25.42
N PHE A 343 0.81 -10.33 25.36
CA PHE A 343 2.23 -10.76 25.34
C PHE A 343 2.99 -10.20 24.11
N VAL A 344 2.36 -10.25 22.95
CA VAL A 344 2.95 -9.73 21.70
C VAL A 344 3.16 -8.21 21.78
N VAL A 345 2.21 -7.48 22.33
CA VAL A 345 2.31 -6.02 22.48
C VAL A 345 3.37 -5.62 23.49
N GLU A 346 3.46 -6.29 24.64
CA GLU A 346 4.49 -6.00 25.65
C GLU A 346 5.91 -6.27 25.11
N GLU A 347 6.07 -7.33 24.31
CA GLU A 347 7.35 -7.59 23.62
C GLU A 347 7.68 -6.46 22.65
N ALA A 348 6.68 -5.96 21.88
CA ALA A 348 6.87 -4.83 20.98
C ALA A 348 7.26 -3.54 21.71
N MET A 349 6.64 -3.30 22.87
CA MET A 349 6.96 -2.12 23.68
C MET A 349 8.42 -2.15 24.14
N SER A 350 9.00 -3.32 24.40
CA SER A 350 10.41 -3.45 24.82
C SER A 350 11.41 -3.12 23.72
N LEU A 351 10.98 -3.14 22.43
CA LEU A 351 11.83 -2.84 21.27
C LEU A 351 11.78 -1.37 20.84
N LEU A 352 10.88 -0.56 21.41
CA LEU A 352 10.82 0.86 21.12
C LEU A 352 12.00 1.61 21.75
N PRO A 353 12.37 2.79 21.23
CA PRO A 353 13.43 3.60 21.83
C PRO A 353 12.99 4.23 23.16
N TYR A 354 13.85 4.15 24.16
CA TYR A 354 13.66 4.76 25.46
C TYR A 354 14.85 5.66 25.79
N ARG A 355 14.58 6.76 26.50
CA ARG A 355 15.61 7.65 27.08
C ARG A 355 15.58 7.61 28.60
N GLN A 356 16.72 7.91 29.21
CA GLN A 356 16.81 8.04 30.66
C GLN A 356 16.02 9.27 31.14
N ARG A 357 15.26 9.11 32.22
CA ARG A 357 14.52 10.17 32.89
C ARG A 357 14.71 10.08 34.39
N CYS A 358 15.19 11.17 34.99
CA CYS A 358 15.22 11.33 36.43
C CYS A 358 13.93 11.93 36.92
N VAL A 359 13.32 11.37 37.94
CA VAL A 359 12.09 11.87 38.59
C VAL A 359 12.27 11.92 40.10
N ASP A 360 11.60 12.87 40.75
CA ASP A 360 11.60 12.94 42.20
C ASP A 360 10.50 12.02 42.76
N THR A 361 10.86 11.21 43.72
CA THR A 361 9.92 10.31 44.41
C THR A 361 9.12 11.08 45.47
N PRO A 362 7.95 10.59 45.93
CA PRO A 362 7.20 11.22 47.01
C PRO A 362 7.99 11.35 48.34
N GLN A 363 9.06 10.58 48.49
CA GLN A 363 9.94 10.64 49.65
C GLN A 363 11.06 11.68 49.54
N GLY A 364 11.15 12.40 48.40
CA GLY A 364 12.17 13.42 48.15
C GLY A 364 13.50 12.90 47.61
N GLU A 365 13.57 11.62 47.24
CA GLU A 365 14.74 11.01 46.62
C GLU A 365 14.61 11.01 45.09
N SER A 366 15.73 11.11 44.37
CA SER A 366 15.68 11.00 42.90
C SER A 366 15.73 9.55 42.43
N TYR A 367 14.86 9.22 41.47
CA TYR A 367 14.83 7.89 40.83
C TYR A 367 15.19 8.01 39.34
N GLN A 368 16.16 7.19 38.91
CA GLN A 368 16.57 7.08 37.51
C GLN A 368 15.68 6.04 36.82
N GLY A 369 14.78 6.47 35.96
CA GLY A 369 13.88 5.64 35.19
C GLY A 369 14.08 5.77 33.70
N LEU A 370 13.17 5.19 32.92
CA LEU A 370 13.11 5.27 31.47
C LEU A 370 11.81 5.91 31.02
N GLU A 371 11.85 6.68 29.95
CA GLU A 371 10.70 7.26 29.27
C GLU A 371 10.77 6.93 27.79
N LEU A 372 9.62 6.63 27.18
CA LEU A 372 9.51 6.35 25.75
C LEU A 372 9.98 7.56 24.93
N ASP A 373 10.95 7.38 24.04
CA ASP A 373 11.57 8.44 23.24
C ASP A 373 11.09 8.39 21.79
N VAL A 374 9.79 8.59 21.59
CA VAL A 374 9.17 8.63 20.26
C VAL A 374 8.42 9.93 20.04
N GLN A 375 8.60 10.56 18.86
CA GLN A 375 7.86 11.78 18.52
C GLN A 375 6.41 11.46 18.18
N HIS A 376 6.20 10.44 17.36
CA HIS A 376 4.88 9.96 16.94
C HIS A 376 4.86 8.44 16.96
N ILE A 377 3.76 7.86 17.47
CA ILE A 377 3.51 6.43 17.43
C ILE A 377 2.04 6.18 17.09
N CYS A 378 1.76 5.18 16.27
CA CYS A 378 0.40 4.75 15.97
C CYS A 378 0.30 3.24 15.81
N GLY A 379 -0.90 2.72 16.02
CA GLY A 379 -1.28 1.38 15.58
C GLY A 379 -1.95 1.45 14.21
N VAL A 380 -1.65 0.50 13.32
CA VAL A 380 -2.33 0.36 12.03
C VAL A 380 -2.82 -1.07 11.90
N SER A 381 -4.14 -1.26 11.79
CA SER A 381 -4.76 -2.58 11.73
C SER A 381 -5.04 -3.00 10.28
N ILE A 382 -4.55 -4.17 9.89
CA ILE A 382 -4.95 -4.82 8.65
C ILE A 382 -6.32 -5.45 8.89
N LEU A 383 -7.37 -4.84 8.36
CA LEU A 383 -8.74 -5.30 8.58
C LEU A 383 -9.03 -6.58 7.77
N ARG A 384 -9.78 -7.55 8.35
CA ARG A 384 -10.47 -7.57 9.65
C ARG A 384 -9.57 -8.10 10.80
N SER A 385 -8.65 -9.02 10.51
CA SER A 385 -7.91 -9.80 11.51
C SER A 385 -7.07 -8.93 12.47
N GLY A 386 -6.43 -7.88 11.96
CA GLY A 386 -5.58 -6.99 12.77
C GLY A 386 -6.32 -6.25 13.89
N ALA A 387 -7.63 -6.02 13.74
CA ALA A 387 -8.45 -5.37 14.78
C ALA A 387 -8.50 -6.16 16.11
N ILE A 388 -8.17 -7.45 16.10
CA ILE A 388 -8.05 -8.29 17.31
C ILE A 388 -7.03 -7.71 18.30
N LEU A 389 -5.94 -7.11 17.79
CA LEU A 389 -4.84 -6.55 18.57
C LEU A 389 -5.07 -5.09 19.02
N GLU A 390 -6.12 -4.41 18.54
CA GLU A 390 -6.37 -3.00 18.91
C GLU A 390 -6.61 -2.80 20.41
N LEU A 391 -7.36 -3.71 21.05
CA LEU A 391 -7.62 -3.60 22.49
C LEU A 391 -6.36 -3.82 23.34
N PRO A 392 -5.51 -4.84 23.09
CA PRO A 392 -4.19 -4.95 23.71
C PRO A 392 -3.33 -3.70 23.53
N LEU A 393 -3.26 -3.15 22.31
CA LEU A 393 -2.50 -1.92 22.03
C LEU A 393 -3.00 -0.72 22.81
N ARG A 394 -4.31 -0.49 22.87
CA ARG A 394 -4.90 0.62 23.65
C ARG A 394 -4.68 0.47 25.16
N ARG A 395 -4.51 -0.75 25.65
CA ARG A 395 -4.18 -0.99 27.06
C ARG A 395 -2.74 -0.66 27.38
N ALA A 396 -1.81 -0.98 26.46
CA ALA A 396 -0.40 -0.65 26.61
C ALA A 396 -0.14 0.86 26.40
N LEU A 397 -0.83 1.46 25.42
CA LEU A 397 -0.69 2.87 25.02
C LEU A 397 -2.07 3.54 24.93
N PRO A 398 -2.63 4.06 26.04
CA PRO A 398 -3.99 4.64 26.06
C PRO A 398 -4.21 5.79 25.09
N ALA A 399 -3.17 6.60 24.81
CA ALA A 399 -3.22 7.74 23.90
C ALA A 399 -2.88 7.39 22.44
N LEU A 400 -2.76 6.09 22.10
CA LEU A 400 -2.38 5.63 20.77
C LEU A 400 -3.41 6.03 19.72
N SER A 401 -2.95 6.70 18.67
CA SER A 401 -3.74 6.92 17.46
C SER A 401 -3.83 5.63 16.66
N LEU A 402 -5.04 5.27 16.22
CA LEU A 402 -5.26 4.09 15.39
C LEU A 402 -5.58 4.48 13.96
N GLY A 403 -4.98 3.76 13.02
CA GLY A 403 -5.32 3.72 11.62
C GLY A 403 -5.75 2.32 11.20
N SER A 404 -6.24 2.20 9.98
CA SER A 404 -6.62 0.90 9.42
C SER A 404 -6.36 0.84 7.91
N VAL A 405 -6.06 -0.36 7.44
CA VAL A 405 -5.90 -0.66 6.02
C VAL A 405 -6.79 -1.87 5.72
N LEU A 406 -7.77 -1.68 4.81
CA LEU A 406 -8.65 -2.77 4.40
C LEU A 406 -8.04 -3.47 3.19
N ILE A 407 -7.56 -4.69 3.43
CA ILE A 407 -6.98 -5.56 2.42
C ILE A 407 -7.76 -6.87 2.43
N GLN A 408 -8.23 -7.31 1.26
CA GLN A 408 -8.93 -8.58 1.08
C GLN A 408 -8.33 -9.34 -0.09
N SER A 409 -8.28 -10.65 0.00
CA SER A 409 -7.83 -11.48 -1.11
C SER A 409 -8.93 -11.58 -2.18
N SER A 410 -8.52 -11.55 -3.46
CA SER A 410 -9.42 -11.79 -4.59
C SER A 410 -9.93 -13.24 -4.58
N ASP A 411 -11.20 -13.45 -4.90
CA ASP A 411 -11.81 -14.78 -4.97
C ASP A 411 -11.22 -15.67 -6.07
N SER A 412 -10.73 -15.05 -7.15
CA SER A 412 -10.26 -15.79 -8.33
C SER A 412 -8.80 -16.24 -8.25
N ASN A 413 -7.91 -15.41 -7.67
CA ASN A 413 -6.46 -15.65 -7.71
C ASN A 413 -5.75 -15.47 -6.36
N TYR A 414 -6.49 -15.22 -5.29
CA TYR A 414 -6.00 -14.99 -3.92
C TYR A 414 -5.01 -13.83 -3.76
N ARG A 415 -4.99 -12.90 -4.73
CA ARG A 415 -4.15 -11.71 -4.64
C ARG A 415 -4.73 -10.73 -3.62
N PRO A 416 -3.87 -10.08 -2.84
CA PRO A 416 -4.34 -9.03 -1.95
C PRO A 416 -4.85 -7.85 -2.78
N LEU A 417 -6.00 -7.31 -2.42
CA LEU A 417 -6.60 -6.12 -2.99
C LEU A 417 -6.77 -5.07 -1.91
N LEU A 418 -6.24 -3.87 -2.16
CA LEU A 418 -6.39 -2.73 -1.25
C LEU A 418 -7.71 -2.01 -1.54
N TYR A 419 -8.60 -1.95 -0.55
CA TYR A 419 -9.89 -1.27 -0.64
C TYR A 419 -9.91 0.10 0.02
N SER A 420 -9.23 0.24 1.17
CA SER A 420 -9.25 1.50 1.92
C SER A 420 -7.97 1.68 2.73
N VAL A 421 -7.56 2.93 2.86
CA VAL A 421 -6.44 3.36 3.70
C VAL A 421 -6.92 4.51 4.57
N ALA A 422 -6.95 4.31 5.88
CA ALA A 422 -7.32 5.29 6.88
C ALA A 422 -6.16 5.45 7.88
N LEU A 423 -5.23 6.35 7.59
CA LEU A 423 -4.05 6.60 8.42
C LEU A 423 -4.20 7.90 9.23
N PRO A 424 -3.60 7.99 10.42
CA PRO A 424 -3.51 9.22 11.18
C PRO A 424 -2.92 10.38 10.37
N SER A 425 -3.31 11.61 10.68
CA SER A 425 -2.89 12.79 9.91
C SER A 425 -1.38 12.99 9.85
N PHE A 426 -0.66 12.65 10.92
CA PHE A 426 0.79 12.75 10.98
C PHE A 426 1.51 11.69 10.12
N VAL A 427 0.90 10.53 9.84
CA VAL A 427 1.43 9.54 8.90
C VAL A 427 1.20 9.99 7.44
N ARG A 428 0.12 10.73 7.18
CA ARG A 428 -0.16 11.30 5.86
C ARG A 428 0.73 12.49 5.51
N ASP A 429 1.33 13.14 6.51
CA ASP A 429 2.34 14.18 6.33
C ASP A 429 3.73 13.54 6.29
N ARG A 430 4.38 13.56 5.14
CA ARG A 430 5.65 12.89 4.90
C ARG A 430 6.76 13.28 5.89
N LYS A 431 6.87 14.59 6.24
CA LYS A 431 7.89 15.07 7.20
C LYS A 431 7.70 14.51 8.60
N ARG A 432 6.43 14.31 9.00
CA ARG A 432 6.09 13.74 10.29
C ARG A 432 6.15 12.21 10.26
N ALA A 433 5.83 11.60 9.13
CA ALA A 433 5.91 10.16 8.92
C ALA A 433 7.35 9.63 9.08
N GLU A 434 8.37 10.38 8.67
CA GLU A 434 9.80 10.04 8.83
C GLU A 434 10.21 9.82 10.30
N HIS A 435 9.45 10.38 11.26
CA HIS A 435 9.70 10.25 12.71
C HIS A 435 8.60 9.46 13.43
N THR A 436 7.80 8.71 12.68
CA THR A 436 6.67 7.95 13.22
C THR A 436 7.01 6.47 13.35
N TRP A 437 6.78 5.92 14.54
CA TRP A 437 6.77 4.47 14.77
C TRP A 437 5.38 3.90 14.50
N VAL A 438 5.33 2.76 13.82
CA VAL A 438 4.08 2.10 13.46
C VAL A 438 4.04 0.68 13.99
N LEU A 439 3.05 0.40 14.83
CA LEU A 439 2.70 -0.94 15.29
C LEU A 439 1.64 -1.49 14.31
N LEU A 440 2.09 -2.20 13.28
CA LEU A 440 1.25 -2.81 12.26
C LEU A 440 0.67 -4.12 12.80
N THR A 441 -0.64 -4.31 12.75
CA THR A 441 -1.27 -5.51 13.31
C THR A 441 -1.95 -6.36 12.25
N ASP A 442 -1.63 -7.66 12.26
CA ASP A 442 -2.34 -8.70 11.54
C ASP A 442 -2.35 -9.97 12.41
N ALA A 443 -3.51 -10.44 12.83
CA ALA A 443 -3.56 -11.55 13.77
C ALA A 443 -2.97 -12.86 13.24
N GLN A 444 -2.89 -13.02 11.91
CA GLN A 444 -2.41 -14.25 11.29
C GLN A 444 -1.63 -13.97 10.00
N VAL A 445 -0.37 -14.34 9.95
CA VAL A 445 0.49 -14.19 8.77
C VAL A 445 0.73 -15.56 8.11
N GLY A 446 -0.05 -15.86 7.08
CA GLY A 446 0.09 -17.08 6.26
C GLY A 446 1.04 -16.84 5.07
N THR A 447 0.50 -16.41 3.93
CA THR A 447 1.29 -16.05 2.74
C THR A 447 2.07 -14.74 2.90
N GLY A 448 1.68 -13.90 3.86
CA GLY A 448 2.25 -12.57 4.09
C GLY A 448 1.77 -11.49 3.11
N ALA A 449 0.92 -11.82 2.14
CA ALA A 449 0.54 -10.90 1.06
C ALA A 449 -0.16 -9.63 1.56
N ALA A 450 -1.05 -9.76 2.55
CA ALA A 450 -1.72 -8.60 3.16
C ALA A 450 -0.74 -7.71 3.94
N ALA A 451 0.12 -8.32 4.75
CA ALA A 451 1.16 -7.61 5.49
C ALA A 451 2.14 -6.92 4.55
N PHE A 452 2.55 -7.59 3.46
CA PHE A 452 3.41 -7.02 2.41
C PHE A 452 2.81 -5.73 1.83
N MET A 453 1.54 -5.78 1.44
CA MET A 453 0.83 -4.62 0.91
C MET A 453 0.70 -3.49 1.94
N ALA A 454 0.42 -3.82 3.20
CA ALA A 454 0.30 -2.83 4.27
C ALA A 454 1.65 -2.15 4.57
N VAL A 455 2.75 -2.90 4.64
CA VAL A 455 4.11 -2.33 4.77
C VAL A 455 4.41 -1.41 3.60
N ARG A 456 4.10 -1.83 2.34
CA ARG A 456 4.31 -0.96 1.17
C ARG A 456 3.52 0.35 1.27
N VAL A 457 2.27 0.30 1.73
CA VAL A 457 1.45 1.51 2.00
C VAL A 457 2.18 2.46 2.95
N LEU A 458 2.72 1.96 4.06
CA LEU A 458 3.41 2.79 5.06
C LEU A 458 4.70 3.42 4.50
N LEU A 459 5.50 2.65 3.76
CA LEU A 459 6.71 3.14 3.10
C LEU A 459 6.40 4.22 2.06
N ASP A 460 5.32 4.08 1.28
CA ASP A 460 4.87 5.07 0.30
C ASP A 460 4.47 6.40 0.96
N HIS A 461 4.01 6.36 2.22
CA HIS A 461 3.73 7.54 3.02
C HIS A 461 4.97 8.17 3.66
N GLY A 462 6.11 7.49 3.63
CA GLY A 462 7.38 7.98 4.13
C GLY A 462 7.76 7.49 5.53
N VAL A 463 7.05 6.49 6.07
CA VAL A 463 7.47 5.83 7.32
C VAL A 463 8.75 5.03 7.03
N PRO A 464 9.82 5.16 7.81
CA PRO A 464 11.03 4.37 7.65
C PRO A 464 10.75 2.88 7.91
N GLU A 465 11.45 2.01 7.20
CA GLU A 465 11.23 0.56 7.29
C GLU A 465 11.54 0.02 8.70
N ASP A 466 12.61 0.51 9.32
CA ASP A 466 13.04 0.17 10.69
C ASP A 466 12.14 0.72 11.80
N HIS A 467 11.20 1.61 11.46
CA HIS A 467 10.16 2.10 12.36
C HIS A 467 8.86 1.29 12.28
N ILE A 468 8.80 0.22 11.49
CA ILE A 468 7.61 -0.62 11.35
C ILE A 468 7.81 -1.92 12.13
N ILE A 469 6.93 -2.17 13.10
CA ILE A 469 6.87 -3.42 13.87
C ILE A 469 5.57 -4.13 13.53
N LEU A 470 5.65 -5.30 12.90
CA LEU A 470 4.50 -6.15 12.58
C LEU A 470 4.19 -7.08 13.75
N LEU A 471 2.99 -6.97 14.28
CA LEU A 471 2.48 -7.76 15.41
C LEU A 471 1.51 -8.81 14.92
N THR A 472 1.77 -10.07 15.23
CA THR A 472 0.89 -11.18 14.85
C THR A 472 0.77 -12.21 15.97
N LEU A 473 -0.37 -12.91 16.05
CA LEU A 473 -0.57 -13.97 17.03
C LEU A 473 -0.01 -15.30 16.53
N LEU A 474 -0.13 -15.54 15.22
CA LEU A 474 0.27 -16.78 14.57
C LEU A 474 0.88 -16.50 13.21
N ALA A 475 2.02 -17.10 12.93
CA ALA A 475 2.68 -17.02 11.63
C ALA A 475 3.01 -18.40 11.08
N SER A 476 3.15 -18.53 9.75
CA SER A 476 3.64 -19.75 9.11
C SER A 476 5.14 -19.67 8.85
N ALA A 477 5.89 -20.69 9.28
CA ALA A 477 7.31 -20.83 8.99
C ALA A 477 7.60 -20.99 7.48
N ARG A 478 6.68 -21.66 6.76
CA ARG A 478 6.76 -21.85 5.31
C ARG A 478 5.81 -20.90 4.58
N GLY A 479 6.14 -19.63 4.51
CA GLY A 479 5.25 -18.69 3.86
C GLY A 479 5.77 -17.27 3.87
N GLY A 480 4.88 -16.35 4.22
CA GLY A 480 5.10 -14.92 4.07
C GLY A 480 6.23 -14.31 4.88
N LEU A 481 6.70 -14.97 5.96
CA LEU A 481 7.80 -14.44 6.78
C LEU A 481 9.07 -14.22 5.95
N TRP A 482 9.45 -15.20 5.12
CA TRP A 482 10.62 -15.08 4.25
C TRP A 482 10.40 -14.07 3.12
N SER A 483 9.20 -14.03 2.54
CA SER A 483 8.86 -13.05 1.51
C SER A 483 8.92 -11.62 2.06
N LEU A 484 8.41 -11.41 3.27
CA LEU A 484 8.49 -10.12 3.97
C LEU A 484 9.94 -9.74 4.28
N TYR A 485 10.77 -10.68 4.75
CA TYR A 485 12.17 -10.42 5.03
C TYR A 485 12.99 -10.06 3.79
N HIS A 486 12.74 -10.74 2.66
CA HIS A 486 13.46 -10.44 1.41
C HIS A 486 13.11 -9.04 0.86
N ALA A 487 11.84 -8.67 0.95
CA ALA A 487 11.38 -7.38 0.47
C ALA A 487 11.64 -6.23 1.45
N PHE A 488 11.57 -6.52 2.76
CA PHE A 488 11.66 -5.53 3.84
C PHE A 488 12.52 -6.08 4.99
N PRO A 489 13.85 -6.11 4.81
CA PRO A 489 14.74 -6.74 5.79
C PRO A 489 14.83 -6.00 7.13
N HIS A 490 14.42 -4.75 7.19
CA HIS A 490 14.56 -3.91 8.38
C HIS A 490 13.29 -3.80 9.24
N ILE A 491 12.12 -4.28 8.75
CA ILE A 491 10.94 -4.39 9.62
C ILE A 491 11.20 -5.43 10.71
N VAL A 492 10.60 -5.23 11.88
CA VAL A 492 10.60 -6.24 12.95
C VAL A 492 9.25 -6.96 12.94
N ILE A 493 9.26 -8.29 13.02
CA ILE A 493 8.04 -9.11 13.09
C ILE A 493 8.00 -9.79 14.44
N ILE A 494 6.94 -9.56 15.21
CA ILE A 494 6.75 -10.18 16.53
C ILE A 494 5.54 -11.12 16.45
N THR A 495 5.74 -12.38 16.84
CA THR A 495 4.71 -13.40 16.83
C THR A 495 4.65 -14.17 18.13
N ALA A 496 3.47 -14.58 18.56
CA ALA A 496 3.32 -15.44 19.72
C ALA A 496 3.59 -16.91 19.42
N SER A 497 3.33 -17.33 18.18
CA SER A 497 3.56 -18.71 17.73
C SER A 497 3.90 -18.76 16.25
N VAL A 498 4.66 -19.77 15.88
CA VAL A 498 4.99 -20.09 14.49
C VAL A 498 4.63 -21.55 14.21
N ASP A 499 3.74 -21.77 13.26
CA ASP A 499 3.36 -23.10 12.81
C ASP A 499 4.17 -23.51 11.57
N PRO A 500 4.51 -24.81 11.43
CA PRO A 500 5.47 -25.26 10.42
C PRO A 500 4.91 -25.25 9.00
N GLY A 501 3.59 -25.36 8.82
CA GLY A 501 2.96 -25.62 7.53
C GLY A 501 2.15 -24.47 6.97
N LEU A 502 2.11 -24.37 5.63
CA LEU A 502 1.16 -23.59 4.87
C LEU A 502 0.60 -24.46 3.76
N GLN A 503 -0.70 -24.73 3.77
CA GLN A 503 -1.34 -25.60 2.81
C GLN A 503 -2.28 -24.84 1.88
N ARG A 504 -2.23 -25.17 0.60
CA ARG A 504 -3.14 -24.65 -0.42
C ARG A 504 -4.36 -25.57 -0.52
N PHE A 505 -5.53 -24.98 -0.44
CA PHE A 505 -6.82 -25.62 -0.67
C PHE A 505 -7.43 -25.05 -1.94
N ALA A 506 -8.01 -25.92 -2.75
CA ALA A 506 -8.75 -25.51 -3.93
C ALA A 506 -10.12 -26.20 -3.91
N TRP A 507 -11.19 -25.42 -4.18
CA TRP A 507 -12.54 -25.98 -4.34
C TRP A 507 -13.25 -25.32 -5.51
N LYS A 508 -14.07 -26.12 -6.19
CA LYS A 508 -14.95 -25.60 -7.24
C LYS A 508 -16.21 -25.06 -6.58
N SER A 509 -16.55 -23.79 -6.87
CA SER A 509 -17.84 -23.26 -6.46
C SER A 509 -18.94 -24.02 -7.20
N PRO A 510 -19.93 -24.64 -6.54
CA PRO A 510 -21.11 -25.10 -7.21
C PRO A 510 -21.81 -23.88 -7.84
N LEU A 511 -21.93 -23.84 -9.15
CA LEU A 511 -22.85 -22.94 -9.81
C LEU A 511 -24.26 -23.40 -9.41
N GLU A 512 -25.00 -22.46 -8.79
CA GLU A 512 -26.44 -22.46 -8.54
C GLU A 512 -26.99 -23.20 -7.30
N HIS A 513 -27.77 -22.41 -6.62
CA HIS A 513 -28.80 -22.61 -5.60
C HIS A 513 -28.39 -22.67 -4.13
N VAL A 514 -28.61 -21.47 -3.53
CA VAL A 514 -29.38 -21.22 -2.29
C VAL A 514 -29.01 -22.06 -1.06
N HIS A 515 -28.69 -21.30 -0.01
CA HIS A 515 -28.65 -21.63 1.42
C HIS A 515 -27.37 -22.28 1.98
N ASN A 516 -26.70 -21.48 2.79
CA ASN A 516 -26.05 -21.83 4.05
C ASN A 516 -25.74 -23.32 4.30
N GLU A 517 -24.68 -23.84 3.68
CA GLU A 517 -23.93 -24.91 4.27
C GLU A 517 -22.45 -24.70 3.94
N VAL A 518 -21.65 -24.50 4.97
CA VAL A 518 -20.19 -24.53 4.89
C VAL A 518 -19.80 -25.94 4.47
N PRO A 519 -19.05 -26.15 3.37
CA PRO A 519 -18.62 -27.50 2.99
C PRO A 519 -17.66 -28.04 4.05
N THR A 520 -18.09 -29.04 4.79
CA THR A 520 -17.31 -29.72 5.82
C THR A 520 -16.20 -30.65 5.27
N HIS A 521 -16.03 -30.73 3.94
CA HIS A 521 -15.05 -31.63 3.32
C HIS A 521 -14.26 -30.89 2.21
N ALA A 522 -13.16 -30.22 2.58
CA ALA A 522 -12.10 -29.87 1.65
C ALA A 522 -11.18 -31.09 1.47
N THR A 523 -11.09 -31.62 0.26
CA THR A 523 -10.12 -32.69 -0.05
C THR A 523 -8.73 -32.06 -0.18
N PRO A 524 -7.74 -32.50 0.60
CA PRO A 524 -6.35 -32.00 0.45
C PRO A 524 -5.80 -32.46 -0.92
N LEU A 525 -5.22 -31.56 -1.66
CA LEU A 525 -4.41 -31.91 -2.83
C LEU A 525 -3.13 -32.59 -2.32
N THR A 526 -3.04 -33.88 -2.54
CA THR A 526 -1.85 -34.69 -2.23
C THR A 526 -0.61 -34.08 -2.88
N THR A 527 0.43 -34.00 -2.10
CA THR A 527 1.80 -33.66 -2.47
C THR A 527 2.24 -34.31 -3.76
N LEU A 528 2.72 -33.54 -4.72
CA LEU A 528 3.55 -34.02 -5.81
C LEU A 528 4.87 -34.56 -5.24
N SER A 529 4.91 -35.83 -4.94
CA SER A 529 6.14 -36.59 -4.72
C SER A 529 6.31 -37.60 -5.84
N SER A 530 7.49 -37.64 -6.42
CA SER A 530 8.08 -38.62 -7.32
C SER A 530 7.50 -38.71 -8.74
N ILE A 531 8.24 -38.15 -9.67
CA ILE A 531 8.25 -38.58 -11.07
C ILE A 531 9.16 -39.81 -11.13
N ASP A 532 8.57 -40.97 -11.25
CA ASP A 532 9.29 -42.14 -11.67
C ASP A 532 9.49 -42.14 -13.19
N SER A 533 10.77 -42.11 -13.55
CA SER A 533 11.26 -42.32 -14.91
C SER A 533 11.09 -43.78 -15.28
N ASN A 534 10.23 -44.09 -16.26
CA ASN A 534 10.42 -45.15 -17.26
C ASN A 534 9.12 -45.48 -17.99
N HIS A 535 9.01 -45.04 -19.25
CA HIS A 535 8.48 -45.86 -20.33
C HIS A 535 8.65 -45.13 -21.68
N HIS A 536 9.55 -45.66 -22.49
CA HIS A 536 9.65 -45.34 -23.90
C HIS A 536 8.51 -46.04 -24.68
N GLY A 537 7.74 -45.25 -25.45
CA GLY A 537 6.84 -45.73 -26.50
C GLY A 537 6.70 -44.67 -27.60
N PRO A 538 6.57 -45.04 -28.88
CA PRO A 538 6.89 -44.18 -30.01
C PRO A 538 5.79 -43.19 -30.35
N ILE A 539 6.26 -42.02 -30.81
CA ILE A 539 5.49 -40.86 -31.30
C ILE A 539 4.79 -41.22 -32.61
N GLN A 540 3.48 -41.14 -32.65
CA GLN A 540 2.73 -41.01 -33.91
C GLN A 540 2.30 -39.55 -34.09
N GLN A 541 2.79 -38.96 -35.18
CA GLN A 541 2.35 -37.66 -35.69
C GLN A 541 0.96 -37.84 -36.33
N SER A 542 -0.03 -37.07 -35.86
CA SER A 542 -1.27 -36.84 -36.57
C SER A 542 -1.47 -35.33 -36.77
N ASN A 543 -1.35 -34.90 -38.02
CA ASN A 543 -1.73 -33.55 -38.49
C ASN A 543 -3.27 -33.42 -38.46
N THR A 544 -3.80 -32.50 -37.68
CA THR A 544 -5.15 -31.95 -37.87
C THR A 544 -5.12 -30.44 -37.61
N PRO A 545 -5.93 -29.64 -38.34
CA PRO A 545 -5.81 -28.18 -38.36
C PRO A 545 -6.27 -27.53 -37.07
N ILE A 546 -5.57 -26.45 -36.71
CA ILE A 546 -5.87 -25.62 -35.54
C ILE A 546 -7.18 -24.87 -35.78
N ASP A 547 -8.20 -25.25 -35.06
CA ASP A 547 -9.46 -24.51 -34.96
C ASP A 547 -9.28 -23.38 -33.93
N VAL A 548 -9.15 -22.14 -34.42
CA VAL A 548 -9.06 -20.92 -33.64
C VAL A 548 -10.50 -20.51 -33.31
N CYS A 549 -11.00 -20.90 -32.17
CA CYS A 549 -12.03 -20.23 -31.37
C CYS A 549 -12.48 -21.16 -30.23
N ARG A 550 -11.75 -21.16 -29.12
CA ARG A 550 -12.32 -21.60 -27.84
C ARG A 550 -12.13 -20.48 -26.82
N HIS A 551 -13.24 -19.87 -26.45
CA HIS A 551 -13.34 -19.07 -25.24
C HIS A 551 -12.74 -19.89 -24.08
N SER A 552 -11.69 -19.35 -23.47
CA SER A 552 -11.19 -19.88 -22.21
C SER A 552 -12.29 -19.77 -21.16
N HIS A 553 -12.92 -20.89 -20.83
CA HIS A 553 -13.65 -21.03 -19.58
C HIS A 553 -12.61 -20.81 -18.46
N GLU A 554 -12.62 -19.62 -17.84
CA GLU A 554 -11.97 -19.42 -16.57
C GLU A 554 -12.55 -20.48 -15.62
N SER A 555 -11.70 -21.37 -15.14
CA SER A 555 -12.07 -22.37 -14.16
C SER A 555 -12.51 -21.62 -12.90
N ASN A 556 -13.76 -21.76 -12.48
CA ASN A 556 -14.33 -21.23 -11.24
C ASN A 556 -13.73 -21.92 -10.00
N GLU A 557 -12.43 -22.11 -9.99
CA GLU A 557 -11.70 -22.75 -8.91
C GLU A 557 -11.26 -21.67 -7.91
N ARG A 558 -11.83 -21.69 -6.71
CA ARG A 558 -11.42 -20.84 -5.61
C ARG A 558 -10.24 -21.48 -4.88
N VAL A 559 -9.23 -20.69 -4.57
CA VAL A 559 -8.01 -21.14 -3.87
C VAL A 559 -7.89 -20.42 -2.55
N ALA A 560 -7.58 -21.13 -1.47
CA ALA A 560 -7.23 -20.56 -0.17
C ALA A 560 -5.93 -21.14 0.36
N PHE A 561 -5.27 -20.40 1.24
CA PHE A 561 -4.11 -20.87 1.98
C PHE A 561 -4.43 -20.88 3.48
N ALA A 562 -4.14 -21.99 4.16
CA ALA A 562 -4.29 -22.10 5.60
C ALA A 562 -2.97 -22.49 6.26
N ILE A 563 -2.71 -21.92 7.43
CA ILE A 563 -1.58 -22.32 8.29
C ILE A 563 -1.90 -23.69 8.88
N MET A 564 -0.88 -24.56 8.94
CA MET A 564 -1.03 -25.92 9.46
C MET A 564 -0.01 -26.21 10.55
N PRO A 565 -0.44 -26.69 11.72
CA PRO A 565 -1.80 -27.06 12.15
C PRO A 565 -2.77 -25.87 12.23
N GLY A 566 -2.31 -24.66 12.53
CA GLY A 566 -3.11 -23.44 12.51
C GLY A 566 -4.29 -23.41 13.48
N CYS A 567 -4.99 -22.31 13.51
CA CYS A 567 -6.20 -22.12 14.32
C CYS A 567 -7.45 -21.73 13.50
N GLY A 568 -7.47 -22.11 12.23
CA GLY A 568 -8.55 -21.80 11.30
C GLY A 568 -8.56 -20.34 10.84
N GLN A 569 -9.70 -19.87 10.32
CA GLN A 569 -9.90 -18.47 9.94
C GLN A 569 -10.05 -17.60 11.21
N MET A 570 -8.98 -16.92 11.56
CA MET A 570 -8.86 -16.17 12.83
C MET A 570 -9.98 -15.12 12.97
N GLY A 571 -10.26 -14.38 11.88
CA GLY A 571 -11.30 -13.36 11.88
C GLY A 571 -12.69 -13.95 12.11
N ASP A 572 -13.04 -15.01 11.41
CA ASP A 572 -14.37 -15.63 11.52
C ASP A 572 -14.58 -16.26 12.90
N ARG A 573 -13.57 -16.97 13.44
CA ARG A 573 -13.62 -17.51 14.80
C ARG A 573 -13.71 -16.44 15.88
N PHE A 574 -13.02 -15.33 15.70
CA PHE A 574 -13.01 -14.22 16.68
C PHE A 574 -14.35 -13.47 16.72
N TRP A 575 -14.95 -13.22 15.55
CA TRP A 575 -16.19 -12.47 15.43
C TRP A 575 -17.44 -13.35 15.49
N GLY A 576 -17.29 -14.68 15.42
CA GLY A 576 -18.39 -15.65 15.44
C GLY A 576 -19.22 -15.61 14.14
N THR A 577 -18.57 -15.35 12.99
CA THR A 577 -19.21 -15.25 11.66
C THR A 577 -18.89 -16.46 10.79
#